data_16ffcd55885c58ec0dee5374b88d7b59
#
_entry.id   16ffcd55885c58ec0dee5374b88d7b59
#
_cell.length_a   1.000
_cell.length_b   1.000
_cell.length_c   1.000
_cell.angle_alpha   90.00
_cell.angle_beta   90.00
_cell.angle_gamma   90.00
#
_symmetry.space_group_name_H-M   'P 1'
#
loop_
_entity.id
_entity.type
_entity.pdbx_description
1 polymer ?
#
loop_
_entity_poly.entity_id
_entity_poly.type
_entity_poly.pdbx_seq_one_letter_code
_entity_poly.pdbx_strand_id
1 'polypeptide(L)'
;MNSDSIIIGKNIIEILTTGMYHNPLVIFREYIQNSIDAIKEAVSRELLDDIQDGDLQITIDKEKKLIIFEDNGIGISSENAWRFLTSIASSNKDRTKNLGFRGIGRLAGLAYCDELIIETSFKGEPTKTELLWDGRKLREIITDKKDVKLASDVIKKITKLNTSLSERESVHYFKVKLQNIKNDKLLDVESVEKYLRMVAPVQLNNLKFMFTPKIKQELVDRGVAYDGFRIFVNTNELYKSYRNNVYQKNKNQKNRVDEIIDIQFFDLHSKDNQLLAVGWYTLTKYMQLIPVFNEAWGIRLRKGNMQVGNEFTLQQFFRDSRFQRYFFGEIHVVHDELFPNGQRDYFDECELLNEFESELKKLTNTLQTFCRKASDWNGAEKIIEESVNKVEKFEKMQKAQDFFSSEHEIEENEKLEKINEKVKKAENRLEKIKQNAKEDDTLNRFVNYRQNNKPEIMQKPKKQREKKEIKNKGKKYKANKLSKLSKKEQKLVGEIYEIIRTVLTPDLQEVLIYKIQEKFGLSKTSEE
;
A
#
# COMPACT_ATOMS: atom_id res chain seq x y z
N MET A 1 -25.71 -56.97 -10.65
CA MET A 1 -25.56 -55.65 -11.26
C MET A 1 -24.48 -54.91 -10.45
N ASN A 2 -23.26 -54.87 -10.97
CA ASN A 2 -22.18 -54.09 -10.38
C ASN A 2 -22.54 -52.62 -10.55
N SER A 3 -22.96 -51.95 -9.49
CA SER A 3 -23.02 -50.50 -9.49
C SER A 3 -21.55 -50.01 -9.55
N ASP A 4 -21.13 -49.42 -10.65
CA ASP A 4 -19.87 -48.68 -10.79
C ASP A 4 -19.94 -47.47 -9.81
N SER A 5 -19.71 -47.74 -8.53
CA SER A 5 -19.65 -46.70 -7.54
C SER A 5 -18.35 -45.92 -7.71
N ILE A 6 -18.45 -44.64 -8.02
CA ILE A 6 -17.29 -43.74 -8.08
C ILE A 6 -16.60 -43.74 -6.73
N ILE A 7 -15.30 -44.05 -6.70
CA ILE A 7 -14.51 -44.13 -5.48
C ILE A 7 -13.74 -42.82 -5.31
N ILE A 8 -14.04 -42.08 -4.24
CA ILE A 8 -13.28 -40.88 -3.83
C ILE A 8 -12.44 -41.25 -2.61
N GLY A 9 -11.13 -41.33 -2.82
CA GLY A 9 -10.17 -41.71 -1.78
C GLY A 9 -9.89 -40.58 -0.76
N LYS A 10 -9.38 -40.94 0.41
CA LYS A 10 -9.07 -40.04 1.54
C LYS A 10 -8.16 -38.84 1.18
N ASN A 11 -7.26 -39.01 0.20
CA ASN A 11 -6.27 -37.98 -0.16
C ASN A 11 -6.92 -36.69 -0.71
N ILE A 12 -8.18 -36.75 -1.17
CA ILE A 12 -8.91 -35.54 -1.56
C ILE A 12 -9.06 -34.55 -0.39
N ILE A 13 -9.20 -35.07 0.84
CA ILE A 13 -9.33 -34.24 2.04
C ILE A 13 -8.02 -33.50 2.32
N GLU A 14 -6.87 -34.16 2.12
CA GLU A 14 -5.55 -33.56 2.25
C GLU A 14 -5.37 -32.40 1.26
N ILE A 15 -5.68 -32.65 -0.02
CA ILE A 15 -5.60 -31.62 -1.07
C ILE A 15 -6.46 -30.40 -0.74
N LEU A 16 -7.68 -30.62 -0.25
CA LEU A 16 -8.64 -29.56 0.07
C LEU A 16 -8.36 -28.82 1.39
N THR A 17 -7.53 -29.38 2.26
CA THR A 17 -7.17 -28.75 3.54
C THR A 17 -5.76 -28.15 3.52
N THR A 18 -4.73 -28.97 3.35
CA THR A 18 -3.32 -28.54 3.44
C THR A 18 -2.73 -28.13 2.09
N GLY A 19 -3.20 -28.72 0.99
CA GLY A 19 -2.60 -28.56 -0.35
C GLY A 19 -2.99 -27.28 -1.07
N MET A 20 -4.09 -26.61 -0.67
CA MET A 20 -4.61 -25.49 -1.43
C MET A 20 -3.93 -24.14 -1.14
N TYR A 21 -3.44 -23.92 0.08
CA TYR A 21 -3.02 -22.59 0.50
C TYR A 21 -1.56 -22.56 0.97
N HIS A 22 -0.73 -21.79 0.28
CA HIS A 22 0.67 -21.57 0.68
C HIS A 22 0.81 -20.63 1.89
N ASN A 23 -0.08 -19.64 2.01
CA ASN A 23 -0.08 -18.71 3.14
C ASN A 23 -1.12 -19.14 4.18
N PRO A 24 -0.74 -19.49 5.41
CA PRO A 24 -1.68 -19.91 6.45
C PRO A 24 -2.72 -18.83 6.81
N LEU A 25 -2.40 -17.53 6.65
CA LEU A 25 -3.34 -16.44 6.94
C LEU A 25 -4.60 -16.46 6.04
N VAL A 26 -4.59 -17.22 4.96
CA VAL A 26 -5.76 -17.38 4.07
C VAL A 26 -6.96 -17.95 4.81
N ILE A 27 -6.77 -18.76 5.87
CA ILE A 27 -7.88 -19.29 6.66
C ILE A 27 -8.78 -18.17 7.21
N PHE A 28 -8.19 -17.04 7.65
CA PHE A 28 -8.98 -15.90 8.12
C PHE A 28 -9.87 -15.35 7.02
N ARG A 29 -9.35 -15.22 5.80
CA ARG A 29 -10.14 -14.77 4.64
C ARG A 29 -11.33 -15.69 4.36
N GLU A 30 -11.12 -17.01 4.41
CA GLU A 30 -12.18 -17.99 4.13
C GLU A 30 -13.31 -17.92 5.17
N TYR A 31 -12.97 -17.82 6.46
CA TYR A 31 -14.00 -17.69 7.50
C TYR A 31 -14.71 -16.34 7.43
N ILE A 32 -13.99 -15.24 7.21
CA ILE A 32 -14.57 -13.90 7.02
C ILE A 32 -15.56 -13.91 5.85
N GLN A 33 -15.23 -14.54 4.72
CA GLN A 33 -16.15 -14.63 3.58
C GLN A 33 -17.43 -15.38 3.92
N ASN A 34 -17.31 -16.50 4.64
CA ASN A 34 -18.50 -17.26 5.06
C ASN A 34 -19.39 -16.44 6.01
N SER A 35 -18.78 -15.73 6.96
CA SER A 35 -19.48 -14.86 7.89
C SER A 35 -20.18 -13.69 7.16
N ILE A 36 -19.51 -13.06 6.19
CA ILE A 36 -20.09 -11.98 5.38
C ILE A 36 -21.31 -12.48 4.59
N ASP A 37 -21.20 -13.64 3.93
CA ASP A 37 -22.31 -14.25 3.23
C ASP A 37 -23.49 -14.52 4.18
N ALA A 38 -23.21 -15.01 5.41
CA ALA A 38 -24.23 -15.27 6.43
C ALA A 38 -24.87 -13.98 6.97
N ILE A 39 -24.11 -12.90 7.14
CA ILE A 39 -24.61 -11.58 7.54
C ILE A 39 -25.51 -11.00 6.43
N LYS A 40 -25.07 -11.04 5.17
CA LYS A 40 -25.88 -10.58 4.03
C LYS A 40 -27.21 -11.35 3.93
N GLU A 41 -27.16 -12.64 4.16
CA GLU A 41 -28.37 -13.46 4.18
C GLU A 41 -29.28 -13.11 5.37
N ALA A 42 -28.72 -12.81 6.55
CA ALA A 42 -29.48 -12.36 7.71
C ALA A 42 -30.18 -11.02 7.44
N VAL A 43 -29.52 -10.06 6.78
CA VAL A 43 -30.15 -8.80 6.34
C VAL A 43 -31.27 -9.08 5.32
N SER A 44 -31.03 -9.93 4.33
CA SER A 44 -32.04 -10.28 3.32
C SER A 44 -33.28 -10.96 3.88
N ARG A 45 -33.18 -11.57 5.06
CA ARG A 45 -34.26 -12.22 5.81
C ARG A 45 -34.79 -11.37 6.97
N GLU A 46 -34.42 -10.09 7.04
CA GLU A 46 -34.91 -9.16 8.07
C GLU A 46 -34.56 -9.61 9.51
N LEU A 47 -33.43 -10.36 9.67
CA LEU A 47 -32.90 -10.72 10.98
C LEU A 47 -31.92 -9.64 11.50
N LEU A 48 -31.36 -8.87 10.61
CA LEU A 48 -30.57 -7.67 10.84
C LEU A 48 -31.16 -6.55 9.97
N ASP A 49 -31.19 -5.32 10.49
CA ASP A 49 -31.78 -4.18 9.77
C ASP A 49 -30.84 -3.68 8.66
N ASP A 50 -29.51 -3.69 8.91
CA ASP A 50 -28.48 -3.26 7.97
C ASP A 50 -27.23 -4.13 8.08
N ILE A 51 -26.37 -4.08 7.07
CA ILE A 51 -25.05 -4.73 7.06
C ILE A 51 -24.17 -4.24 8.22
N GLN A 52 -24.35 -3.00 8.67
CA GLN A 52 -23.61 -2.42 9.78
C GLN A 52 -24.00 -3.01 11.15
N ASP A 53 -25.15 -3.68 11.24
CA ASP A 53 -25.58 -4.43 12.44
C ASP A 53 -24.93 -5.81 12.48
N GLY A 54 -24.29 -6.22 11.39
CA GLY A 54 -23.49 -7.43 11.32
C GLY A 54 -22.15 -7.26 12.04
N ASP A 55 -21.89 -8.13 13.01
CA ASP A 55 -20.64 -8.19 13.75
C ASP A 55 -19.88 -9.49 13.44
N LEU A 56 -18.60 -9.37 13.15
CA LEU A 56 -17.69 -10.50 13.07
C LEU A 56 -16.56 -10.32 14.09
N GLN A 57 -16.55 -11.17 15.09
CA GLN A 57 -15.54 -11.19 16.15
C GLN A 57 -14.51 -12.30 15.90
N ILE A 58 -13.23 -11.94 15.87
CA ILE A 58 -12.10 -12.86 15.77
C ILE A 58 -11.32 -12.77 17.06
N THR A 59 -11.33 -13.85 17.87
CA THR A 59 -10.56 -13.92 19.11
C THR A 59 -9.33 -14.77 18.89
N ILE A 60 -8.15 -14.25 19.24
CA ILE A 60 -6.86 -14.94 19.16
C ILE A 60 -6.27 -14.99 20.57
N ASP A 61 -6.19 -16.19 21.15
CA ASP A 61 -5.56 -16.44 22.44
C ASP A 61 -4.28 -17.29 22.21
N LYS A 62 -3.13 -16.63 22.29
CA LYS A 62 -1.84 -17.25 22.03
C LYS A 62 -1.46 -18.28 23.11
N GLU A 63 -1.83 -18.03 24.36
CA GLU A 63 -1.47 -18.92 25.49
C GLU A 63 -2.26 -20.22 25.40
N LYS A 64 -3.56 -20.12 25.08
CA LYS A 64 -4.43 -21.31 24.88
C LYS A 64 -4.30 -21.92 23.49
N LYS A 65 -3.52 -21.33 22.59
CA LYS A 65 -3.42 -21.72 21.18
C LYS A 65 -4.80 -21.85 20.52
N LEU A 66 -5.65 -20.85 20.72
CA LEU A 66 -7.05 -20.83 20.35
C LEU A 66 -7.33 -19.68 19.41
N ILE A 67 -8.11 -19.95 18.34
CA ILE A 67 -8.70 -18.92 17.48
C ILE A 67 -10.21 -19.17 17.41
N ILE A 68 -11.00 -18.12 17.58
CA ILE A 68 -12.46 -18.17 17.46
C ILE A 68 -12.89 -17.15 16.44
N PHE A 69 -13.75 -17.57 15.51
CA PHE A 69 -14.51 -16.71 14.63
C PHE A 69 -15.98 -16.80 15.05
N GLU A 70 -16.63 -15.68 15.25
CA GLU A 70 -18.04 -15.62 15.65
C GLU A 70 -18.75 -14.48 14.91
N ASP A 71 -19.83 -14.82 14.21
CA ASP A 71 -20.68 -13.84 13.53
C ASP A 71 -22.14 -13.96 14.00
N ASN A 72 -22.85 -12.84 13.92
CA ASN A 72 -24.29 -12.77 14.15
C ASN A 72 -25.11 -12.92 12.85
N GLY A 73 -24.59 -13.68 11.89
CA GLY A 73 -25.28 -14.01 10.65
C GLY A 73 -26.45 -14.96 10.88
N ILE A 74 -27.03 -15.48 9.80
CA ILE A 74 -28.26 -16.29 9.85
C ILE A 74 -28.15 -17.56 10.71
N GLY A 75 -26.95 -18.10 10.92
CA GLY A 75 -26.76 -19.42 11.54
C GLY A 75 -27.19 -20.59 10.64
N ILE A 76 -27.27 -21.80 11.21
CA ILE A 76 -27.70 -23.01 10.49
C ILE A 76 -28.68 -23.77 11.38
N SER A 77 -29.83 -24.16 10.82
CA SER A 77 -30.84 -24.94 11.56
C SER A 77 -30.31 -26.33 11.92
N SER A 78 -30.76 -26.86 13.04
CA SER A 78 -30.38 -28.18 13.56
C SER A 78 -30.63 -29.30 12.55
N GLU A 79 -31.74 -29.24 11.81
CA GLU A 79 -32.11 -30.19 10.76
C GLU A 79 -31.07 -30.22 9.60
N ASN A 80 -30.57 -29.07 9.20
CA ASN A 80 -29.68 -28.95 8.06
C ASN A 80 -28.18 -29.00 8.43
N ALA A 81 -27.85 -28.90 9.72
CA ALA A 81 -26.49 -28.72 10.19
C ALA A 81 -25.55 -29.86 9.75
N TRP A 82 -25.95 -31.13 9.94
CA TRP A 82 -25.13 -32.26 9.51
C TRP A 82 -24.80 -32.20 8.03
N ARG A 83 -25.83 -32.11 7.19
CA ARG A 83 -25.68 -32.09 5.73
C ARG A 83 -24.82 -30.91 5.28
N PHE A 84 -25.10 -29.72 5.80
CA PHE A 84 -24.40 -28.50 5.40
C PHE A 84 -22.94 -28.52 5.86
N LEU A 85 -22.67 -28.92 7.11
CA LEU A 85 -21.33 -28.84 7.71
C LEU A 85 -20.39 -29.96 7.29
N THR A 86 -20.92 -31.14 6.88
CA THR A 86 -20.11 -32.30 6.44
C THR A 86 -19.99 -32.44 4.93
N SER A 87 -20.79 -31.70 4.15
CA SER A 87 -20.68 -31.71 2.67
C SER A 87 -19.43 -30.96 2.23
N ILE A 88 -18.53 -31.60 1.49
CA ILE A 88 -17.30 -31.03 0.94
C ILE A 88 -17.50 -30.76 -0.55
N ALA A 89 -17.11 -29.57 -1.01
CA ALA A 89 -17.23 -29.13 -2.41
C ALA A 89 -18.66 -29.18 -2.97
N SER A 90 -19.67 -29.24 -2.10
CA SER A 90 -21.09 -29.19 -2.45
C SER A 90 -21.68 -27.92 -1.84
N SER A 91 -21.92 -26.92 -2.66
CA SER A 91 -22.51 -25.66 -2.25
C SER A 91 -23.69 -25.31 -3.17
N ASN A 92 -24.83 -24.95 -2.57
CA ASN A 92 -25.99 -24.43 -3.31
C ASN A 92 -25.91 -22.90 -3.46
N LYS A 93 -24.78 -22.29 -3.05
CA LYS A 93 -24.58 -20.84 -3.13
C LYS A 93 -24.40 -20.40 -4.59
N ASP A 94 -25.09 -19.33 -4.95
CA ASP A 94 -24.96 -18.68 -6.23
C ASP A 94 -23.57 -18.03 -6.36
N ARG A 95 -22.86 -18.36 -7.43
CA ARG A 95 -21.51 -17.81 -7.70
C ARG A 95 -21.51 -16.29 -7.84
N THR A 96 -22.59 -15.72 -8.34
CA THR A 96 -22.69 -14.27 -8.61
C THR A 96 -22.95 -13.46 -7.34
N LYS A 97 -23.59 -14.07 -6.33
CA LYS A 97 -24.03 -13.39 -5.10
C LYS A 97 -23.15 -13.67 -3.89
N ASN A 98 -22.52 -14.84 -3.83
CA ASN A 98 -21.78 -15.30 -2.66
C ASN A 98 -20.28 -15.32 -2.87
N LEU A 99 -19.54 -14.79 -1.93
CA LEU A 99 -18.09 -14.80 -1.92
C LEU A 99 -17.53 -16.22 -1.67
N GLY A 100 -18.18 -17.01 -0.82
CA GLY A 100 -17.79 -18.36 -0.40
C GLY A 100 -18.58 -19.49 -1.07
N PHE A 101 -18.61 -19.56 -2.40
CA PHE A 101 -19.46 -20.51 -3.14
C PHE A 101 -18.89 -21.95 -3.31
N ARG A 102 -17.59 -22.16 -3.10
CA ARG A 102 -16.95 -23.48 -3.38
C ARG A 102 -17.20 -24.55 -2.32
N GLY A 103 -17.65 -24.19 -1.11
CA GLY A 103 -17.98 -25.13 -0.03
C GLY A 103 -16.81 -25.88 0.60
N ILE A 104 -15.57 -25.39 0.42
CA ILE A 104 -14.34 -25.98 0.97
C ILE A 104 -13.68 -25.11 2.05
N GLY A 105 -13.87 -23.80 2.02
CA GLY A 105 -13.19 -22.84 2.91
C GLY A 105 -13.42 -23.09 4.40
N ARG A 106 -14.58 -23.67 4.79
CA ARG A 106 -14.86 -24.00 6.21
C ARG A 106 -13.90 -25.03 6.82
N LEU A 107 -13.24 -25.84 6.01
CA LEU A 107 -12.28 -26.86 6.46
C LEU A 107 -10.84 -26.34 6.44
N ALA A 108 -10.60 -25.12 5.94
CA ALA A 108 -9.25 -24.57 5.80
C ALA A 108 -8.48 -24.54 7.14
N GLY A 109 -9.18 -24.32 8.27
CA GLY A 109 -8.57 -24.34 9.61
C GLY A 109 -8.13 -25.71 10.08
N LEU A 110 -8.73 -26.79 9.57
CA LEU A 110 -8.46 -28.17 10.02
C LEU A 110 -7.00 -28.61 9.78
N ALA A 111 -6.35 -28.01 8.79
CA ALA A 111 -4.93 -28.21 8.53
C ALA A 111 -4.02 -27.74 9.68
N TYR A 112 -4.45 -26.76 10.46
CA TYR A 112 -3.62 -26.02 11.41
C TYR A 112 -4.00 -26.21 12.88
N CYS A 113 -5.06 -26.98 13.20
CA CYS A 113 -5.51 -27.22 14.56
C CYS A 113 -5.64 -28.72 14.88
N ASP A 114 -5.73 -29.09 16.17
CA ASP A 114 -6.05 -30.45 16.58
C ASP A 114 -7.56 -30.70 16.55
N GLU A 115 -8.35 -29.68 16.90
CA GLU A 115 -9.81 -29.74 16.93
C GLU A 115 -10.39 -28.49 16.28
N LEU A 116 -11.34 -28.70 15.36
CA LEU A 116 -12.17 -27.65 14.76
C LEU A 116 -13.60 -27.89 15.24
N ILE A 117 -14.13 -26.94 16.01
CA ILE A 117 -15.48 -27.02 16.54
C ILE A 117 -16.33 -25.92 15.89
N ILE A 118 -17.43 -26.34 15.26
CA ILE A 118 -18.43 -25.44 14.72
C ILE A 118 -19.64 -25.45 15.65
N GLU A 119 -20.04 -24.28 16.15
CA GLU A 119 -21.22 -24.09 16.96
C GLU A 119 -22.15 -23.11 16.24
N THR A 120 -23.43 -23.43 16.13
CA THR A 120 -24.38 -22.59 15.42
C THR A 120 -25.77 -22.65 16.07
N SER A 121 -26.47 -21.52 16.01
CA SER A 121 -27.89 -21.40 16.42
C SER A 121 -28.65 -20.71 15.30
N PHE A 122 -29.90 -21.12 15.13
CA PHE A 122 -30.82 -20.56 14.15
C PHE A 122 -32.02 -19.94 14.86
N LYS A 123 -32.44 -18.74 14.46
CA LYS A 123 -33.55 -18.03 15.10
C LYS A 123 -34.85 -18.84 15.08
N GLY A 124 -35.49 -18.97 16.22
CA GLY A 124 -36.71 -19.76 16.40
C GLY A 124 -36.47 -21.22 16.85
N GLU A 125 -35.22 -21.66 16.98
CA GLU A 125 -34.89 -22.98 17.53
C GLU A 125 -34.45 -22.88 19.00
N PRO A 126 -34.97 -23.70 19.93
CA PRO A 126 -34.56 -23.70 21.35
C PRO A 126 -33.25 -24.45 21.58
N THR A 127 -32.55 -24.82 20.50
CA THR A 127 -31.34 -25.64 20.55
C THR A 127 -30.27 -25.08 19.67
N LYS A 128 -29.00 -25.29 20.05
CA LYS A 128 -27.82 -25.07 19.21
C LYS A 128 -27.23 -26.40 18.77
N THR A 129 -26.51 -26.35 17.68
CA THR A 129 -25.80 -27.49 17.12
C THR A 129 -24.28 -27.28 17.27
N GLU A 130 -23.59 -28.31 17.72
CA GLU A 130 -22.14 -28.37 17.77
C GLU A 130 -21.64 -29.52 16.90
N LEU A 131 -20.68 -29.26 16.01
CA LEU A 131 -19.98 -30.26 15.21
C LEU A 131 -18.48 -30.17 15.47
N LEU A 132 -17.93 -31.23 16.04
CA LEU A 132 -16.49 -31.41 16.22
C LEU A 132 -15.90 -32.11 15.00
N TRP A 133 -14.78 -31.58 14.52
CA TRP A 133 -13.86 -32.22 13.57
C TRP A 133 -12.53 -32.51 14.26
N ASP A 134 -12.12 -33.77 14.32
CA ASP A 134 -10.86 -34.20 14.91
C ASP A 134 -9.71 -34.13 13.89
N GLY A 135 -8.97 -33.02 13.91
CA GLY A 135 -7.85 -32.77 13.01
C GLY A 135 -6.62 -33.63 13.32
N ARG A 136 -6.44 -34.05 14.58
CA ARG A 136 -5.36 -34.97 14.96
C ARG A 136 -5.57 -36.34 14.30
N LYS A 137 -6.76 -36.88 14.46
CA LYS A 137 -7.15 -38.17 13.88
C LYS A 137 -7.14 -38.13 12.34
N LEU A 138 -7.54 -36.98 11.73
CA LEU A 138 -7.42 -36.77 10.30
C LEU A 138 -5.96 -36.94 9.83
N ARG A 139 -5.01 -36.27 10.48
CA ARG A 139 -3.58 -36.37 10.13
C ARG A 139 -3.04 -37.80 10.28
N GLU A 140 -3.42 -38.50 11.33
CA GLU A 140 -3.05 -39.90 11.52
C GLU A 140 -3.56 -40.79 10.37
N ILE A 141 -4.83 -40.65 9.99
CA ILE A 141 -5.44 -41.41 8.88
C ILE A 141 -4.78 -41.07 7.53
N ILE A 142 -4.48 -39.82 7.27
CA ILE A 142 -3.84 -39.40 6.00
C ILE A 142 -2.41 -39.96 5.90
N THR A 143 -1.67 -39.92 6.98
CA THR A 143 -0.26 -40.38 7.03
C THR A 143 -0.13 -41.90 6.90
N ASP A 144 -1.14 -42.65 7.25
CA ASP A 144 -1.13 -44.13 7.11
C ASP A 144 -1.32 -44.52 5.61
N LYS A 145 -0.21 -44.86 4.96
CA LYS A 145 -0.17 -45.29 3.56
C LYS A 145 -0.88 -46.62 3.28
N LYS A 146 -1.11 -47.45 4.26
CA LYS A 146 -1.73 -48.79 4.14
C LYS A 146 -3.27 -48.68 4.17
N ASP A 147 -3.82 -47.63 4.65
CA ASP A 147 -5.25 -47.45 4.84
C ASP A 147 -5.88 -46.81 3.57
N VAL A 148 -6.58 -47.63 2.80
CA VAL A 148 -7.32 -47.21 1.57
C VAL A 148 -8.78 -46.95 1.94
N LYS A 149 -9.05 -45.85 2.64
CA LYS A 149 -10.41 -45.46 3.03
C LYS A 149 -11.04 -44.49 2.03
N LEU A 150 -12.37 -44.57 1.94
CA LEU A 150 -13.17 -43.57 1.24
C LEU A 150 -13.17 -42.26 2.05
N ALA A 151 -13.21 -41.14 1.35
CA ALA A 151 -13.32 -39.81 1.97
C ALA A 151 -14.54 -39.71 2.92
N SER A 152 -15.68 -40.27 2.51
CA SER A 152 -16.90 -40.32 3.33
C SER A 152 -16.72 -41.05 4.67
N ASP A 153 -15.97 -42.16 4.67
CA ASP A 153 -15.74 -42.93 5.88
C ASP A 153 -14.77 -42.23 6.84
N VAL A 154 -13.78 -41.54 6.27
CA VAL A 154 -12.87 -40.71 7.04
C VAL A 154 -13.66 -39.59 7.72
N ILE A 155 -14.52 -38.85 6.97
CA ILE A 155 -15.35 -37.78 7.52
C ILE A 155 -16.19 -38.28 8.69
N LYS A 156 -16.92 -39.40 8.53
CA LYS A 156 -17.71 -40.01 9.60
C LYS A 156 -16.89 -40.36 10.85
N LYS A 157 -15.62 -40.79 10.67
CA LYS A 157 -14.75 -41.15 11.77
C LYS A 157 -14.19 -39.97 12.56
N ILE A 158 -13.98 -38.85 11.91
CA ILE A 158 -13.37 -37.65 12.50
C ILE A 158 -14.37 -36.59 12.93
N THR A 159 -15.67 -36.81 12.67
CA THR A 159 -16.72 -35.86 13.04
C THR A 159 -17.63 -36.40 14.12
N LYS A 160 -18.11 -35.50 15.00
CA LYS A 160 -19.11 -35.81 16.04
C LYS A 160 -20.09 -34.63 16.13
N LEU A 161 -21.37 -34.92 15.88
CA LEU A 161 -22.47 -33.94 15.97
C LEU A 161 -23.19 -34.06 17.31
N ASN A 162 -23.53 -32.91 17.88
CA ASN A 162 -24.41 -32.78 19.05
C ASN A 162 -25.43 -31.65 18.80
N THR A 163 -26.73 -31.98 18.81
CA THR A 163 -27.84 -31.04 18.52
C THR A 163 -28.76 -30.83 19.72
N SER A 164 -28.44 -31.44 20.88
CA SER A 164 -29.31 -31.39 22.07
C SER A 164 -28.94 -30.29 23.06
N LEU A 165 -28.06 -29.37 22.69
CA LEU A 165 -27.64 -28.25 23.54
C LEU A 165 -28.72 -27.17 23.56
N SER A 166 -29.15 -26.74 24.77
CA SER A 166 -30.14 -25.68 24.94
C SER A 166 -29.58 -24.31 24.49
N GLU A 167 -30.43 -23.54 23.82
CA GLU A 167 -30.15 -22.15 23.41
C GLU A 167 -31.45 -21.32 23.45
N ARG A 168 -31.32 -20.00 23.45
CA ARG A 168 -32.46 -19.06 23.38
C ARG A 168 -32.97 -18.98 21.95
N GLU A 169 -34.27 -19.08 21.75
CA GLU A 169 -34.93 -19.01 20.43
C GLU A 169 -34.69 -17.69 19.68
N SER A 170 -34.38 -16.60 20.40
CA SER A 170 -34.08 -15.28 19.80
C SER A 170 -32.69 -15.14 19.23
N VAL A 171 -31.78 -16.09 19.51
CA VAL A 171 -30.38 -16.00 19.17
C VAL A 171 -30.08 -16.72 17.86
N HIS A 172 -29.27 -16.10 17.01
CA HIS A 172 -28.75 -16.71 15.80
C HIS A 172 -27.28 -16.31 15.63
N TYR A 173 -26.42 -17.27 15.33
CA TYR A 173 -25.00 -17.06 15.14
C TYR A 173 -24.32 -18.25 14.47
N PHE A 174 -23.10 -18.00 13.99
CA PHE A 174 -22.21 -19.04 13.57
C PHE A 174 -20.82 -18.82 14.21
N LYS A 175 -20.28 -19.87 14.84
CA LYS A 175 -19.04 -19.81 15.58
C LYS A 175 -18.12 -20.96 15.17
N VAL A 176 -16.85 -20.64 14.86
CA VAL A 176 -15.79 -21.61 14.58
C VAL A 176 -14.69 -21.46 15.62
N LYS A 177 -14.37 -22.54 16.32
CA LYS A 177 -13.27 -22.60 17.30
C LYS A 177 -12.18 -23.52 16.77
N LEU A 178 -10.98 -23.01 16.61
CA LEU A 178 -9.77 -23.77 16.25
C LEU A 178 -8.92 -23.94 17.49
N GLN A 179 -8.81 -25.18 18.01
CA GLN A 179 -8.10 -25.49 19.26
C GLN A 179 -6.76 -26.15 18.98
N ASN A 180 -5.79 -25.86 19.83
CA ASN A 180 -4.43 -26.37 19.73
C ASN A 180 -3.77 -26.05 18.38
N ILE A 181 -3.76 -24.77 18.03
CA ILE A 181 -3.15 -24.24 16.79
C ILE A 181 -1.67 -24.66 16.74
N LYS A 182 -1.25 -25.18 15.57
CA LYS A 182 0.11 -25.68 15.32
C LYS A 182 1.03 -24.66 14.63
N ASN A 183 0.47 -23.58 14.09
CA ASN A 183 1.23 -22.58 13.34
C ASN A 183 1.22 -21.23 14.07
N ASP A 184 2.36 -20.83 14.62
CA ASP A 184 2.49 -19.62 15.43
C ASP A 184 2.19 -18.32 14.65
N LYS A 185 2.31 -18.31 13.31
CA LYS A 185 1.92 -17.16 12.49
C LYS A 185 0.44 -16.84 12.59
N LEU A 186 -0.42 -17.83 12.86
CA LEU A 186 -1.85 -17.63 13.04
C LEU A 186 -2.18 -17.05 14.42
N LEU A 187 -1.27 -17.14 15.38
CA LEU A 187 -1.40 -16.61 16.73
C LEU A 187 -0.72 -15.24 16.93
N ASP A 188 -0.08 -14.72 15.87
CA ASP A 188 0.51 -13.39 15.88
C ASP A 188 -0.55 -12.34 15.49
N VAL A 189 -1.15 -11.75 16.53
CA VAL A 189 -2.26 -10.79 16.40
C VAL A 189 -1.89 -9.62 15.48
N GLU A 190 -0.67 -9.06 15.62
CA GLU A 190 -0.23 -7.92 14.81
C GLU A 190 -0.16 -8.27 13.31
N SER A 191 0.42 -9.43 12.97
CA SER A 191 0.50 -9.92 11.60
C SER A 191 -0.89 -10.24 11.01
N VAL A 192 -1.80 -10.81 11.82
CA VAL A 192 -3.19 -11.08 11.41
C VAL A 192 -3.94 -9.77 11.15
N GLU A 193 -3.90 -8.81 12.07
CA GLU A 193 -4.54 -7.50 11.87
C GLU A 193 -4.02 -6.81 10.62
N LYS A 194 -2.70 -6.77 10.45
CA LYS A 194 -2.05 -6.17 9.27
C LYS A 194 -2.53 -6.79 7.97
N TYR A 195 -2.60 -8.12 7.91
CA TYR A 195 -3.12 -8.86 6.76
C TYR A 195 -4.59 -8.52 6.50
N LEU A 196 -5.42 -8.58 7.54
CA LEU A 196 -6.87 -8.39 7.41
C LEU A 196 -7.27 -6.96 7.05
N ARG A 197 -6.57 -5.94 7.54
CA ARG A 197 -6.81 -4.53 7.16
C ARG A 197 -6.72 -4.29 5.66
N MET A 198 -5.99 -5.11 4.92
CA MET A 198 -5.89 -4.98 3.47
C MET A 198 -6.75 -6.00 2.72
N VAL A 199 -6.85 -7.24 3.23
CA VAL A 199 -7.54 -8.33 2.54
C VAL A 199 -9.05 -8.32 2.78
N ALA A 200 -9.48 -8.12 4.03
CA ALA A 200 -10.89 -8.15 4.41
C ALA A 200 -11.66 -6.93 3.88
N PRO A 201 -13.00 -7.05 3.72
CA PRO A 201 -13.86 -5.96 3.27
C PRO A 201 -14.23 -5.03 4.44
N VAL A 202 -13.23 -4.59 5.18
CA VAL A 202 -13.39 -3.60 6.26
C VAL A 202 -13.56 -2.20 5.69
N GLN A 203 -14.11 -1.30 6.50
CA GLN A 203 -14.36 0.08 6.13
C GLN A 203 -13.08 0.89 5.95
N LEU A 204 -13.14 1.93 5.13
CA LEU A 204 -12.17 3.03 5.14
C LEU A 204 -12.35 3.86 6.42
N ASN A 205 -11.25 4.32 7.02
CA ASN A 205 -11.29 5.15 8.22
C ASN A 205 -11.39 6.64 7.87
N ASN A 206 -12.55 7.26 8.07
CA ASN A 206 -12.79 8.68 7.77
C ASN A 206 -11.85 9.63 8.53
N LEU A 207 -11.42 9.27 9.75
CA LEU A 207 -10.53 10.11 10.56
C LEU A 207 -9.07 10.06 10.09
N LYS A 208 -8.66 8.96 9.47
CA LYS A 208 -7.27 8.75 9.02
C LYS A 208 -7.07 9.03 7.53
N PHE A 209 -8.15 8.97 6.74
CA PHE A 209 -8.12 9.12 5.29
C PHE A 209 -9.26 10.04 4.83
N MET A 210 -8.93 11.31 4.63
CA MET A 210 -9.89 12.39 4.32
C MET A 210 -10.68 12.17 3.03
N PHE A 211 -10.17 11.36 2.11
CA PHE A 211 -10.82 11.09 0.82
C PHE A 211 -11.89 9.98 0.89
N THR A 212 -12.11 9.39 2.07
CA THR A 212 -13.08 8.29 2.24
C THR A 212 -14.50 8.64 1.76
N PRO A 213 -15.09 9.82 2.07
CA PRO A 213 -16.44 10.14 1.59
C PRO A 213 -16.50 10.21 0.06
N LYS A 214 -15.48 10.84 -0.57
CA LYS A 214 -15.38 10.95 -2.03
C LYS A 214 -15.29 9.58 -2.69
N ILE A 215 -14.45 8.67 -2.14
CA ILE A 215 -14.30 7.31 -2.68
C ILE A 215 -15.61 6.53 -2.58
N LYS A 216 -16.27 6.56 -1.42
CA LYS A 216 -17.54 5.86 -1.23
C LYS A 216 -18.60 6.35 -2.22
N GLN A 217 -18.76 7.66 -2.36
CA GLN A 217 -19.74 8.27 -3.27
C GLN A 217 -19.47 7.87 -4.72
N GLU A 218 -18.24 8.06 -5.20
CA GLU A 218 -17.85 7.76 -6.59
C GLU A 218 -18.00 6.26 -6.93
N LEU A 219 -17.71 5.35 -5.99
CA LEU A 219 -17.91 3.92 -6.22
C LEU A 219 -19.39 3.59 -6.33
N VAL A 220 -20.23 4.15 -5.46
CA VAL A 220 -21.70 3.96 -5.50
C VAL A 220 -22.29 4.54 -6.80
N ASP A 221 -21.88 5.75 -7.20
CA ASP A 221 -22.34 6.40 -8.44
C ASP A 221 -21.98 5.60 -9.69
N ARG A 222 -20.94 4.77 -9.62
CA ARG A 222 -20.50 3.85 -10.69
C ARG A 222 -21.04 2.42 -10.55
N GLY A 223 -22.01 2.21 -9.65
CA GLY A 223 -22.69 0.93 -9.45
C GLY A 223 -21.89 -0.10 -8.65
N VAL A 224 -20.84 0.30 -7.94
CA VAL A 224 -20.07 -0.58 -7.07
C VAL A 224 -20.67 -0.54 -5.65
N ALA A 225 -21.25 -1.65 -5.21
CA ALA A 225 -21.62 -1.82 -3.81
C ALA A 225 -20.34 -1.82 -2.95
N TYR A 226 -20.09 -0.72 -2.24
CA TYR A 226 -18.95 -0.61 -1.32
C TYR A 226 -19.39 -1.00 0.09
N ASP A 227 -19.61 -2.30 0.28
CA ASP A 227 -19.95 -2.86 1.59
C ASP A 227 -18.69 -2.90 2.47
N GLY A 228 -18.73 -2.21 3.58
CA GLY A 228 -17.72 -2.31 4.63
C GLY A 228 -18.32 -2.96 5.86
N PHE A 229 -17.75 -4.07 6.30
CA PHE A 229 -18.23 -4.83 7.46
C PHE A 229 -17.47 -4.44 8.73
N ARG A 230 -18.14 -4.58 9.87
CA ARG A 230 -17.52 -4.45 11.19
C ARG A 230 -16.83 -5.76 11.54
N ILE A 231 -15.52 -5.75 11.55
CA ILE A 231 -14.67 -6.91 11.85
C ILE A 231 -13.72 -6.53 12.99
N PHE A 232 -13.71 -7.35 14.02
CA PHE A 232 -12.87 -7.14 15.19
C PHE A 232 -11.83 -8.27 15.31
N VAL A 233 -10.62 -7.91 15.70
CA VAL A 233 -9.60 -8.86 16.18
C VAL A 233 -9.37 -8.56 17.64
N ASN A 234 -9.72 -9.50 18.50
CA ASN A 234 -9.85 -9.28 19.94
C ASN A 234 -10.76 -8.07 20.22
N THR A 235 -10.24 -6.99 20.79
CA THR A 235 -11.00 -5.75 21.07
C THR A 235 -10.85 -4.68 20.00
N ASN A 236 -10.02 -4.92 18.95
CA ASN A 236 -9.68 -3.91 17.97
C ASN A 236 -10.59 -4.01 16.73
N GLU A 237 -11.38 -2.98 16.46
CA GLU A 237 -12.09 -2.86 15.19
C GLU A 237 -11.10 -2.57 14.05
N LEU A 238 -11.25 -3.31 12.95
CA LEU A 238 -10.36 -3.20 11.81
C LEU A 238 -10.88 -2.18 10.79
N TYR A 239 -9.95 -1.40 10.27
CA TYR A 239 -10.17 -0.47 9.16
C TYR A 239 -9.05 -0.63 8.13
N LYS A 240 -9.31 -0.32 6.86
CA LYS A 240 -8.27 -0.30 5.83
C LYS A 240 -7.13 0.64 6.21
N SER A 241 -5.91 0.25 5.88
CA SER A 241 -4.68 0.94 6.31
C SER A 241 -4.37 2.24 5.54
N TYR A 242 -5.33 2.79 4.77
CA TYR A 242 -5.14 4.04 4.05
C TYR A 242 -5.02 5.23 5.00
N ARG A 243 -4.14 6.18 4.67
CA ARG A 243 -3.85 7.39 5.44
C ARG A 243 -3.50 8.55 4.52
N ASN A 244 -3.71 9.79 4.98
CA ASN A 244 -3.37 11.00 4.22
C ASN A 244 -1.88 11.18 3.97
N ASN A 245 -1.03 10.64 4.83
CA ASN A 245 0.42 10.86 4.80
C ASN A 245 1.17 9.56 4.54
N VAL A 246 2.27 9.68 3.79
CA VAL A 246 3.25 8.61 3.55
C VAL A 246 4.38 8.73 4.54
N TYR A 247 4.76 7.61 5.15
CA TYR A 247 5.78 7.58 6.19
C TYR A 247 6.97 6.69 5.80
N GLN A 248 8.15 7.08 6.28
CA GLN A 248 9.33 6.24 6.28
C GLN A 248 9.75 5.97 7.72
N LYS A 249 10.15 4.73 8.01
CA LYS A 249 10.67 4.33 9.32
C LYS A 249 12.18 4.17 9.21
N ASN A 250 12.93 5.02 9.93
CA ASN A 250 14.38 4.96 10.06
C ASN A 250 14.71 4.61 11.51
N LYS A 251 15.24 3.41 11.77
CA LYS A 251 15.48 2.91 13.15
C LYS A 251 14.21 3.05 13.99
N ASN A 252 14.21 3.97 14.97
CA ASN A 252 13.10 4.19 15.89
C ASN A 252 12.24 5.42 15.55
N GLN A 253 12.55 6.16 14.47
CA GLN A 253 11.80 7.36 14.09
C GLN A 253 10.94 7.10 12.87
N LYS A 254 9.70 7.58 12.93
CA LYS A 254 8.74 7.59 11.85
C LYS A 254 8.63 9.00 11.31
N ASN A 255 9.14 9.22 10.10
CA ASN A 255 9.15 10.53 9.45
C ASN A 255 8.11 10.55 8.31
N ARG A 256 7.36 11.64 8.21
CA ARG A 256 6.52 11.92 7.06
C ARG A 256 7.41 12.29 5.88
N VAL A 257 7.26 11.59 4.74
CA VAL A 257 8.06 11.80 3.54
C VAL A 257 7.24 12.30 2.36
N ASP A 258 5.92 12.04 2.35
CA ASP A 258 5.00 12.50 1.31
C ASP A 258 3.59 12.64 1.87
N GLU A 259 2.67 13.21 1.09
CA GLU A 259 1.26 13.35 1.42
C GLU A 259 0.39 13.12 0.19
N ILE A 260 -0.82 12.60 0.40
CA ILE A 260 -1.82 12.43 -0.67
C ILE A 260 -2.47 13.79 -0.91
N ILE A 261 -2.48 14.22 -2.17
CA ILE A 261 -3.00 15.51 -2.61
C ILE A 261 -4.34 15.40 -3.35
N ASP A 262 -4.59 14.27 -4.02
CA ASP A 262 -5.84 14.02 -4.75
C ASP A 262 -6.03 12.51 -5.02
N ILE A 263 -7.24 12.17 -5.48
CA ILE A 263 -7.62 10.82 -5.92
C ILE A 263 -8.20 10.89 -7.31
N GLN A 264 -7.75 9.98 -8.17
CA GLN A 264 -8.23 9.78 -9.53
C GLN A 264 -9.09 8.52 -9.60
N PHE A 265 -10.18 8.59 -10.36
CA PHE A 265 -11.08 7.47 -10.63
C PHE A 265 -10.99 7.06 -12.08
N PHE A 266 -11.27 5.80 -12.38
CA PHE A 266 -11.24 5.25 -13.73
C PHE A 266 -12.16 4.04 -13.83
N ASP A 267 -12.61 3.78 -15.06
CA ASP A 267 -13.41 2.61 -15.41
C ASP A 267 -12.66 1.78 -16.46
N LEU A 268 -12.76 0.46 -16.35
CA LEU A 268 -12.23 -0.49 -17.33
C LEU A 268 -13.39 -1.17 -18.01
N HIS A 269 -13.40 -1.15 -19.35
CA HIS A 269 -14.46 -1.70 -20.16
C HIS A 269 -13.93 -2.80 -21.10
N SER A 270 -14.79 -3.76 -21.43
CA SER A 270 -14.53 -4.73 -22.51
C SER A 270 -14.58 -4.05 -23.88
N LYS A 271 -14.22 -4.79 -24.94
CA LYS A 271 -14.37 -4.33 -26.32
C LYS A 271 -15.83 -4.02 -26.68
N ASP A 272 -16.76 -4.75 -26.08
CA ASP A 272 -18.20 -4.56 -26.24
C ASP A 272 -18.78 -3.49 -25.31
N ASN A 273 -17.90 -2.66 -24.69
CA ASN A 273 -18.25 -1.59 -23.77
C ASN A 273 -18.97 -2.05 -22.49
N GLN A 274 -18.79 -3.30 -22.06
CA GLN A 274 -19.29 -3.77 -20.78
C GLN A 274 -18.33 -3.33 -19.66
N LEU A 275 -18.87 -2.89 -18.53
CA LEU A 275 -18.07 -2.47 -17.39
C LEU A 275 -17.42 -3.69 -16.72
N LEU A 276 -16.08 -3.77 -16.75
CA LEU A 276 -15.31 -4.83 -16.15
C LEU A 276 -14.92 -4.52 -14.70
N ALA A 277 -14.45 -3.29 -14.48
CA ALA A 277 -14.00 -2.84 -13.17
C ALA A 277 -14.06 -1.33 -13.04
N VAL A 278 -14.18 -0.88 -11.81
CA VAL A 278 -14.08 0.52 -11.39
C VAL A 278 -12.90 0.64 -10.44
N GLY A 279 -12.10 1.68 -10.58
CA GLY A 279 -10.93 1.84 -9.70
C GLY A 279 -10.64 3.28 -9.32
N TRP A 280 -9.76 3.38 -8.34
CA TRP A 280 -9.20 4.65 -7.91
C TRP A 280 -7.73 4.49 -7.51
N TYR A 281 -6.96 5.56 -7.67
CA TYR A 281 -5.60 5.65 -7.19
C TYR A 281 -5.28 7.05 -6.67
N THR A 282 -4.28 7.13 -5.80
CA THR A 282 -3.87 8.40 -5.18
C THR A 282 -2.81 9.11 -5.99
N LEU A 283 -2.85 10.45 -5.95
CA LEU A 283 -1.74 11.32 -6.31
C LEU A 283 -1.07 11.80 -5.02
N THR A 284 0.25 11.61 -4.90
CA THR A 284 1.02 12.19 -3.81
C THR A 284 1.77 13.43 -4.27
N LYS A 285 2.16 14.28 -3.33
CA LYS A 285 2.82 15.56 -3.61
C LYS A 285 4.08 15.41 -4.46
N TYR A 286 4.88 14.38 -4.20
CA TYR A 286 6.14 14.16 -4.91
C TYR A 286 6.09 12.99 -5.89
N MET A 287 5.03 12.18 -5.90
CA MET A 287 4.92 11.00 -6.76
C MET A 287 6.22 10.18 -6.78
N GLN A 288 6.65 9.78 -5.61
CA GLN A 288 7.86 8.99 -5.40
C GLN A 288 7.53 7.60 -4.84
N LEU A 289 8.55 6.74 -4.77
CA LEU A 289 8.40 5.37 -4.27
C LEU A 289 7.90 5.37 -2.82
N ILE A 290 6.73 4.78 -2.59
CA ILE A 290 6.13 4.62 -1.26
C ILE A 290 6.89 3.53 -0.50
N PRO A 291 7.44 3.83 0.70
CA PRO A 291 8.13 2.84 1.51
C PRO A 291 7.21 1.69 1.92
N VAL A 292 7.71 0.45 1.94
CA VAL A 292 6.97 -0.77 2.31
C VAL A 292 6.40 -0.76 3.74
N PHE A 293 6.88 0.15 4.57
CA PHE A 293 6.31 0.41 5.88
C PHE A 293 4.84 0.84 5.83
N ASN A 294 4.39 1.43 4.72
CA ASN A 294 2.98 1.81 4.51
C ASN A 294 2.24 0.61 3.92
N GLU A 295 1.50 -0.14 4.73
CA GLU A 295 0.83 -1.40 4.38
C GLU A 295 -0.05 -1.31 3.13
N ALA A 296 -0.61 -0.14 2.86
CA ALA A 296 -1.54 0.10 1.76
C ALA A 296 -0.87 0.38 0.39
N TRP A 297 0.49 0.32 0.30
CA TRP A 297 1.16 0.58 -0.97
C TRP A 297 0.70 -0.35 -2.10
N GLY A 298 0.69 0.17 -3.31
CA GLY A 298 0.20 -0.51 -4.50
C GLY A 298 -1.30 -0.37 -4.73
N ILE A 299 -1.72 -0.69 -5.94
CA ILE A 299 -3.13 -0.77 -6.30
C ILE A 299 -3.59 -2.21 -6.10
N ARG A 300 -4.72 -2.42 -5.41
CA ARG A 300 -5.23 -3.75 -5.01
C ARG A 300 -6.43 -4.16 -5.85
N LEU A 301 -6.45 -5.40 -6.36
CA LEU A 301 -7.64 -5.97 -6.98
C LEU A 301 -8.63 -6.40 -5.91
N ARG A 302 -9.93 -6.17 -6.16
CA ARG A 302 -11.03 -6.55 -5.27
C ARG A 302 -12.21 -7.13 -6.03
N LYS A 303 -12.87 -8.11 -5.42
CA LYS A 303 -14.18 -8.61 -5.84
C LYS A 303 -15.09 -8.65 -4.61
N GLY A 304 -16.25 -7.99 -4.65
CA GLY A 304 -17.11 -7.84 -3.47
C GLY A 304 -16.40 -7.22 -2.26
N ASN A 305 -15.57 -6.20 -2.48
CA ASN A 305 -14.69 -5.52 -1.52
C ASN A 305 -13.63 -6.42 -0.83
N MET A 306 -13.56 -7.71 -1.19
CA MET A 306 -12.52 -8.64 -0.75
C MET A 306 -11.32 -8.57 -1.70
N GLN A 307 -10.09 -8.57 -1.17
CA GLN A 307 -8.90 -8.53 -2.00
C GLN A 307 -8.71 -9.85 -2.78
N VAL A 308 -8.40 -9.73 -4.07
CA VAL A 308 -7.95 -10.83 -4.94
C VAL A 308 -6.43 -10.70 -5.10
N GLY A 309 -5.71 -11.81 -4.88
CA GLY A 309 -4.25 -11.80 -4.90
C GLY A 309 -3.64 -11.06 -3.70
N ASN A 310 -2.53 -10.39 -3.96
CA ASN A 310 -1.75 -9.66 -2.95
C ASN A 310 -1.26 -8.31 -3.48
N GLU A 311 -0.36 -7.66 -2.74
CA GLU A 311 0.26 -6.38 -3.15
C GLU A 311 1.06 -6.43 -4.44
N PHE A 312 1.48 -7.60 -4.88
CA PHE A 312 2.31 -7.79 -6.07
C PHE A 312 1.50 -8.16 -7.31
N THR A 313 0.21 -8.43 -7.19
CA THR A 313 -0.63 -8.98 -8.27
C THR A 313 -0.59 -8.14 -9.55
N LEU A 314 -0.57 -6.81 -9.44
CA LEU A 314 -0.49 -5.93 -10.60
C LEU A 314 0.92 -5.70 -11.15
N GLN A 315 1.98 -6.17 -10.48
CA GLN A 315 3.36 -5.95 -10.92
C GLN A 315 3.65 -6.45 -12.34
N GLN A 316 3.04 -7.57 -12.70
CA GLN A 316 3.22 -8.19 -14.02
C GLN A 316 2.74 -7.32 -15.19
N PHE A 317 1.87 -6.36 -14.94
CA PHE A 317 1.34 -5.45 -15.97
C PHE A 317 2.18 -4.18 -16.16
N PHE A 318 3.03 -3.84 -15.19
CA PHE A 318 3.98 -2.74 -15.32
C PHE A 318 5.23 -3.20 -16.08
N ARG A 319 5.74 -2.40 -17.02
CA ARG A 319 7.05 -2.64 -17.67
C ARG A 319 8.20 -2.59 -16.67
N ASP A 320 8.09 -1.73 -15.66
CA ASP A 320 8.97 -1.63 -14.51
C ASP A 320 8.12 -1.75 -13.24
N SER A 321 8.23 -2.89 -12.58
CA SER A 321 7.41 -3.26 -11.41
C SER A 321 7.50 -2.28 -10.24
N ARG A 322 8.56 -1.46 -10.18
CA ARG A 322 8.74 -0.45 -9.12
C ARG A 322 7.61 0.60 -9.14
N PHE A 323 7.04 0.92 -10.30
CA PHE A 323 6.02 1.96 -10.42
C PHE A 323 4.70 1.61 -9.73
N GLN A 324 4.39 0.33 -9.48
CA GLN A 324 3.25 -0.05 -8.67
C GLN A 324 3.32 0.57 -7.25
N ARG A 325 4.52 0.77 -6.72
CA ARG A 325 4.73 1.34 -5.38
C ARG A 325 4.65 2.86 -5.32
N TYR A 326 4.22 3.53 -6.38
CA TYR A 326 4.01 4.98 -6.39
C TYR A 326 2.58 5.37 -5.98
N PHE A 327 1.69 4.38 -5.85
CA PHE A 327 0.27 4.60 -5.64
C PHE A 327 -0.26 3.84 -4.41
N PHE A 328 -1.30 4.38 -3.81
CA PHE A 328 -2.31 3.63 -3.11
C PHE A 328 -3.55 3.56 -4.01
N GLY A 329 -4.34 2.50 -3.93
CA GLY A 329 -5.55 2.40 -4.73
C GLY A 329 -6.22 1.04 -4.69
N GLU A 330 -7.39 0.97 -5.33
CA GLU A 330 -8.17 -0.25 -5.46
C GLU A 330 -8.79 -0.33 -6.85
N ILE A 331 -8.91 -1.53 -7.38
CA ILE A 331 -9.67 -1.88 -8.60
C ILE A 331 -10.74 -2.88 -8.18
N HIS A 332 -11.99 -2.45 -8.21
CA HIS A 332 -13.16 -3.26 -7.90
C HIS A 332 -13.68 -3.92 -9.17
N VAL A 333 -13.44 -5.22 -9.30
CA VAL A 333 -13.94 -6.01 -10.44
C VAL A 333 -15.42 -6.28 -10.23
N VAL A 334 -16.24 -5.76 -11.14
CA VAL A 334 -17.71 -5.83 -11.04
C VAL A 334 -18.32 -6.89 -11.94
N HIS A 335 -17.72 -7.16 -13.10
CA HIS A 335 -18.28 -8.09 -14.07
C HIS A 335 -18.42 -9.51 -13.52
N ASP A 336 -19.59 -10.13 -13.74
CA ASP A 336 -19.95 -11.41 -13.12
C ASP A 336 -19.14 -12.61 -13.62
N GLU A 337 -18.62 -12.57 -14.84
CA GLU A 337 -17.78 -13.65 -15.38
C GLU A 337 -16.34 -13.64 -14.85
N LEU A 338 -15.90 -12.53 -14.24
CA LEU A 338 -14.57 -12.44 -13.63
C LEU A 338 -14.63 -12.95 -12.19
N PHE A 339 -14.48 -14.26 -12.01
CA PHE A 339 -14.45 -14.89 -10.69
C PHE A 339 -13.04 -15.13 -10.18
N PRO A 340 -12.79 -14.95 -8.89
CA PRO A 340 -11.53 -15.38 -8.27
C PRO A 340 -11.39 -16.90 -8.36
N ASN A 341 -10.18 -17.37 -8.70
CA ASN A 341 -9.83 -18.79 -8.74
C ASN A 341 -9.88 -19.47 -7.36
N GLY A 342 -9.66 -20.76 -7.29
CA GLY A 342 -9.74 -21.53 -6.04
C GLY A 342 -8.77 -21.08 -4.95
N GLN A 343 -7.58 -20.62 -5.32
CA GLN A 343 -6.57 -20.07 -4.38
C GLN A 343 -6.80 -18.58 -4.07
N ARG A 344 -7.68 -17.92 -4.82
CA ARG A 344 -7.99 -16.49 -4.72
C ARG A 344 -6.78 -15.58 -4.90
N ASP A 345 -5.78 -16.05 -5.59
CA ASP A 345 -4.59 -15.29 -5.95
C ASP A 345 -4.76 -14.54 -7.27
N TYR A 346 -5.74 -14.96 -8.11
CA TYR A 346 -6.15 -14.29 -9.33
C TYR A 346 -7.59 -14.68 -9.73
N PHE A 347 -7.95 -14.53 -11.01
CA PHE A 347 -9.25 -14.91 -11.58
C PHE A 347 -9.17 -16.25 -12.34
N ASP A 348 -10.32 -16.95 -12.45
CA ASP A 348 -10.47 -18.13 -13.29
C ASP A 348 -10.28 -17.74 -14.77
N GLU A 349 -9.71 -18.63 -15.60
CA GLU A 349 -9.51 -18.38 -17.01
C GLU A 349 -10.85 -18.29 -17.76
N CYS A 350 -11.04 -17.20 -18.50
CA CYS A 350 -12.16 -16.96 -19.42
C CYS A 350 -11.73 -15.96 -20.51
N GLU A 351 -12.51 -15.84 -21.59
CA GLU A 351 -12.20 -14.90 -22.67
C GLU A 351 -12.13 -13.46 -22.19
N LEU A 352 -13.03 -13.08 -21.30
CA LEU A 352 -13.11 -11.73 -20.74
C LEU A 352 -11.90 -11.37 -19.86
N LEU A 353 -11.23 -12.37 -19.28
CA LEU A 353 -10.01 -12.13 -18.51
C LEU A 353 -8.89 -11.54 -19.39
N ASN A 354 -8.74 -12.01 -20.63
CA ASN A 354 -7.74 -11.48 -21.56
C ASN A 354 -8.01 -9.99 -21.89
N GLU A 355 -9.29 -9.62 -22.01
CA GLU A 355 -9.67 -8.21 -22.24
C GLU A 355 -9.38 -7.37 -21.01
N PHE A 356 -9.74 -7.85 -19.83
CA PHE A 356 -9.45 -7.19 -18.57
C PHE A 356 -7.95 -6.97 -18.37
N GLU A 357 -7.11 -7.98 -18.65
CA GLU A 357 -5.65 -7.85 -18.59
C GLU A 357 -5.10 -6.85 -19.59
N SER A 358 -5.70 -6.77 -20.79
CA SER A 358 -5.34 -5.76 -21.80
C SER A 358 -5.60 -4.34 -21.27
N GLU A 359 -6.75 -4.12 -20.64
CA GLU A 359 -7.07 -2.83 -20.01
C GLU A 359 -6.16 -2.51 -18.82
N LEU A 360 -5.83 -3.50 -17.97
CA LEU A 360 -4.84 -3.35 -16.91
C LEU A 360 -3.47 -2.94 -17.46
N LYS A 361 -3.03 -3.51 -18.60
CA LYS A 361 -1.77 -3.12 -19.27
C LYS A 361 -1.81 -1.68 -19.78
N LYS A 362 -2.94 -1.23 -20.34
CA LYS A 362 -3.12 0.16 -20.77
C LYS A 362 -3.04 1.12 -19.58
N LEU A 363 -3.80 0.82 -18.52
CA LEU A 363 -3.79 1.60 -17.28
C LEU A 363 -2.38 1.72 -16.69
N THR A 364 -1.69 0.59 -16.50
CA THR A 364 -0.35 0.60 -15.90
C THR A 364 0.70 1.31 -16.75
N ASN A 365 0.59 1.26 -18.09
CA ASN A 365 1.44 2.04 -18.99
C ASN A 365 1.20 3.56 -18.82
N THR A 366 -0.06 3.97 -18.69
CA THR A 366 -0.44 5.37 -18.44
C THR A 366 0.13 5.84 -17.09
N LEU A 367 -0.09 5.07 -16.03
CA LEU A 367 0.42 5.35 -14.68
C LEU A 367 1.95 5.46 -14.67
N GLN A 368 2.66 4.54 -15.33
CA GLN A 368 4.11 4.57 -15.43
C GLN A 368 4.62 5.80 -16.18
N THR A 369 3.94 6.19 -17.27
CA THR A 369 4.28 7.38 -18.04
C THR A 369 4.09 8.65 -17.20
N PHE A 370 3.00 8.73 -16.46
CA PHE A 370 2.74 9.79 -15.50
C PHE A 370 3.84 9.88 -14.42
N CYS A 371 4.21 8.77 -13.79
CA CYS A 371 5.28 8.74 -12.78
C CYS A 371 6.62 9.25 -13.32
N ARG A 372 6.97 8.93 -14.57
CA ARG A 372 8.19 9.44 -15.21
C ARG A 372 8.14 10.95 -15.38
N LYS A 373 7.00 11.49 -15.88
CA LYS A 373 6.80 12.94 -16.03
C LYS A 373 6.87 13.66 -14.68
N ALA A 374 6.27 13.08 -13.63
CA ALA A 374 6.34 13.60 -12.26
C ALA A 374 7.78 13.58 -11.69
N SER A 375 8.53 12.52 -11.95
CA SER A 375 9.95 12.42 -11.56
C SER A 375 10.81 13.46 -12.29
N ASP A 376 10.57 13.68 -13.59
CA ASP A 376 11.25 14.71 -14.36
C ASP A 376 10.94 16.12 -13.84
N TRP A 377 9.68 16.36 -13.42
CA TRP A 377 9.29 17.58 -12.76
C TRP A 377 10.07 17.81 -11.47
N ASN A 378 10.06 16.83 -10.54
CA ASN A 378 10.78 16.91 -9.28
C ASN A 378 12.28 17.15 -9.48
N GLY A 379 12.90 16.45 -10.46
CA GLY A 379 14.30 16.63 -10.81
C GLY A 379 14.60 18.05 -11.31
N ALA A 380 13.73 18.62 -12.12
CA ALA A 380 13.89 20.00 -12.61
C ALA A 380 13.70 21.03 -11.48
N GLU A 381 12.69 20.87 -10.61
CA GLU A 381 12.51 21.73 -9.43
C GLU A 381 13.73 21.71 -8.51
N LYS A 382 14.26 20.52 -8.21
CA LYS A 382 15.46 20.36 -7.36
C LYS A 382 16.67 21.10 -7.94
N ILE A 383 16.90 21.01 -9.26
CA ILE A 383 17.99 21.73 -9.92
C ILE A 383 17.81 23.24 -9.75
N ILE A 384 16.59 23.75 -9.91
CA ILE A 384 16.29 25.18 -9.76
C ILE A 384 16.51 25.62 -8.31
N GLU A 385 16.01 24.87 -7.33
CA GLU A 385 16.12 25.16 -5.90
C GLU A 385 17.60 25.20 -5.44
N GLU A 386 18.38 24.17 -5.78
CA GLU A 386 19.81 24.11 -5.46
C GLU A 386 20.59 25.26 -6.13
N SER A 387 20.16 25.68 -7.32
CA SER A 387 20.78 26.76 -8.07
C SER A 387 20.51 28.12 -7.47
N VAL A 388 19.30 28.38 -6.97
CA VAL A 388 18.96 29.64 -6.27
C VAL A 388 19.88 29.86 -5.07
N ASN A 389 20.11 28.83 -4.26
CA ASN A 389 21.01 28.91 -3.10
C ASN A 389 22.46 29.26 -3.50
N LYS A 390 22.93 28.70 -4.62
CA LYS A 390 24.29 28.97 -5.14
C LYS A 390 24.40 30.40 -5.70
N VAL A 391 23.38 30.86 -6.42
CA VAL A 391 23.31 32.23 -6.94
C VAL A 391 23.28 33.23 -5.80
N GLU A 392 22.46 33.02 -4.76
CA GLU A 392 22.42 33.89 -3.57
C GLU A 392 23.78 33.96 -2.86
N LYS A 393 24.48 32.82 -2.75
CA LYS A 393 25.83 32.80 -2.18
C LYS A 393 26.80 33.63 -3.01
N PHE A 394 26.77 33.47 -4.34
CA PHE A 394 27.61 34.25 -5.25
C PHE A 394 27.30 35.75 -5.17
N GLU A 395 26.03 36.16 -5.16
CA GLU A 395 25.63 37.56 -5.02
C GLU A 395 26.10 38.18 -3.69
N LYS A 396 26.07 37.41 -2.59
CA LYS A 396 26.61 37.85 -1.29
C LYS A 396 28.11 38.08 -1.38
N MET A 397 28.86 37.15 -1.99
CA MET A 397 30.30 37.30 -2.22
C MET A 397 30.60 38.51 -3.09
N GLN A 398 29.84 38.75 -4.13
CA GLN A 398 30.01 39.91 -5.04
C GLN A 398 29.74 41.24 -4.31
N LYS A 399 28.64 41.33 -3.52
CA LYS A 399 28.31 42.55 -2.73
C LYS A 399 29.36 42.84 -1.67
N ALA A 400 29.83 41.80 -1.01
CA ALA A 400 30.88 41.93 0.02
C ALA A 400 32.29 42.16 -0.55
N GLN A 401 32.46 42.12 -1.89
CA GLN A 401 33.77 42.11 -2.53
C GLN A 401 34.69 41.00 -1.96
N ASP A 402 34.13 39.83 -1.74
CA ASP A 402 34.75 38.73 -1.00
C ASP A 402 35.43 37.70 -1.91
N PHE A 403 35.82 38.13 -3.13
CA PHE A 403 36.64 37.33 -4.00
C PHE A 403 38.13 37.44 -3.60
N PHE A 404 38.82 36.30 -3.70
CA PHE A 404 40.19 36.21 -3.32
C PHE A 404 41.13 36.95 -4.33
N SER A 405 40.96 36.66 -5.62
CA SER A 405 41.70 37.26 -6.72
C SER A 405 40.75 37.46 -7.94
N SER A 406 41.29 38.09 -9.00
CA SER A 406 40.57 38.20 -10.28
C SER A 406 40.33 36.85 -10.93
N GLU A 407 41.29 35.92 -10.80
CA GLU A 407 41.15 34.54 -11.29
C GLU A 407 40.05 33.80 -10.55
N HIS A 408 39.94 33.93 -9.23
CA HIS A 408 38.87 33.35 -8.42
C HIS A 408 37.50 33.92 -8.82
N GLU A 409 37.40 35.21 -9.08
CA GLU A 409 36.18 35.83 -9.57
C GLU A 409 35.77 35.28 -10.94
N ILE A 410 36.74 35.07 -11.83
CA ILE A 410 36.48 34.46 -13.16
C ILE A 410 36.00 33.03 -13.02
N GLU A 411 36.67 32.20 -12.21
CA GLU A 411 36.22 30.81 -11.96
C GLU A 411 34.80 30.72 -11.38
N GLU A 412 34.47 31.56 -10.41
CA GLU A 412 33.13 31.58 -9.82
C GLU A 412 32.06 32.08 -10.81
N ASN A 413 32.41 33.03 -11.69
CA ASN A 413 31.52 33.46 -12.80
C ASN A 413 31.31 32.32 -13.81
N GLU A 414 32.32 31.54 -14.18
CA GLU A 414 32.17 30.38 -15.06
C GLU A 414 31.28 29.30 -14.43
N LYS A 415 31.44 29.07 -13.11
CA LYS A 415 30.55 28.15 -12.37
C LYS A 415 29.13 28.64 -12.39
N LEU A 416 28.90 29.94 -12.22
CA LEU A 416 27.57 30.57 -12.29
C LEU A 416 26.93 30.43 -13.67
N GLU A 417 27.70 30.61 -14.75
CA GLU A 417 27.22 30.40 -16.12
C GLU A 417 26.75 28.96 -16.34
N LYS A 418 27.56 27.98 -15.93
CA LYS A 418 27.18 26.55 -15.99
C LYS A 418 25.91 26.25 -15.18
N ILE A 419 25.72 26.90 -14.01
CA ILE A 419 24.52 26.79 -13.20
C ILE A 419 23.33 27.38 -13.94
N ASN A 420 23.47 28.57 -14.52
CA ASN A 420 22.39 29.24 -15.28
C ASN A 420 21.95 28.42 -16.50
N GLU A 421 22.88 27.78 -17.21
CA GLU A 421 22.55 26.86 -18.30
C GLU A 421 21.73 25.65 -17.82
N LYS A 422 22.09 25.07 -16.66
CA LYS A 422 21.35 23.98 -16.05
C LYS A 422 19.94 24.42 -15.66
N VAL A 423 19.79 25.60 -15.07
CA VAL A 423 18.49 26.19 -14.72
C VAL A 423 17.64 26.39 -15.96
N LYS A 424 18.19 26.98 -17.03
CA LYS A 424 17.46 27.17 -18.30
C LYS A 424 16.96 25.85 -18.89
N LYS A 425 17.79 24.79 -18.85
CA LYS A 425 17.40 23.46 -19.30
C LYS A 425 16.28 22.87 -18.41
N ALA A 426 16.35 23.08 -17.09
CA ALA A 426 15.33 22.63 -16.15
C ALA A 426 14.01 23.40 -16.35
N GLU A 427 14.03 24.72 -16.53
CA GLU A 427 12.85 25.53 -16.82
C GLU A 427 12.16 25.11 -18.13
N ASN A 428 12.95 24.87 -19.20
CA ASN A 428 12.41 24.37 -20.47
C ASN A 428 11.77 22.98 -20.32
N ARG A 429 12.33 22.11 -19.43
CA ARG A 429 11.73 20.81 -19.12
C ARG A 429 10.39 20.97 -18.41
N LEU A 430 10.30 21.84 -17.39
CA LEU A 430 9.04 22.13 -16.71
C LEU A 430 7.97 22.65 -17.68
N GLU A 431 8.36 23.54 -18.60
CA GLU A 431 7.42 24.10 -19.57
C GLU A 431 6.87 23.04 -20.54
N LYS A 432 7.72 22.12 -21.03
CA LYS A 432 7.27 20.99 -21.84
C LYS A 432 6.29 20.09 -21.09
N ILE A 433 6.56 19.82 -19.79
CA ILE A 433 5.66 19.00 -18.97
C ILE A 433 4.31 19.71 -18.79
N LYS A 434 4.29 21.04 -18.60
CA LYS A 434 3.05 21.84 -18.52
C LYS A 434 2.24 21.78 -19.82
N GLN A 435 2.90 21.84 -20.97
CA GLN A 435 2.23 21.74 -22.27
C GLN A 435 1.57 20.36 -22.41
N ASN A 436 2.28 19.27 -22.06
CA ASN A 436 1.74 17.92 -22.06
C ASN A 436 0.60 17.72 -21.05
N ALA A 437 0.59 18.47 -19.95
CA ALA A 437 -0.44 18.39 -18.92
C ALA A 437 -1.81 18.91 -19.41
N LYS A 438 -1.88 19.71 -20.48
CA LYS A 438 -3.15 20.19 -21.02
C LYS A 438 -4.03 19.08 -21.57
N GLU A 439 -3.42 17.97 -22.01
CA GLU A 439 -4.09 16.82 -22.61
C GLU A 439 -4.22 15.63 -21.65
N ASP A 440 -3.68 15.74 -20.44
CA ASP A 440 -3.60 14.66 -19.43
C ASP A 440 -4.12 15.19 -18.09
N ASP A 441 -5.37 14.88 -17.73
CA ASP A 441 -6.03 15.41 -16.52
C ASP A 441 -5.24 15.06 -15.23
N THR A 442 -4.71 13.85 -15.15
CA THR A 442 -3.91 13.41 -13.98
C THR A 442 -2.64 14.26 -13.84
N LEU A 443 -1.91 14.45 -14.94
CA LEU A 443 -0.71 15.28 -14.95
C LEU A 443 -1.05 16.74 -14.69
N ASN A 444 -2.17 17.23 -15.22
CA ASN A 444 -2.63 18.60 -15.01
C ASN A 444 -2.91 18.88 -13.53
N ARG A 445 -3.61 17.99 -12.83
CA ARG A 445 -3.87 18.12 -11.39
C ARG A 445 -2.58 18.13 -10.56
N PHE A 446 -1.63 17.24 -10.86
CA PHE A 446 -0.32 17.22 -10.23
C PHE A 446 0.44 18.53 -10.46
N VAL A 447 0.54 18.98 -11.73
CA VAL A 447 1.26 20.21 -12.10
C VAL A 447 0.63 21.45 -11.44
N ASN A 448 -0.71 21.55 -11.46
CA ASN A 448 -1.43 22.66 -10.82
C ASN A 448 -1.19 22.69 -9.32
N TYR A 449 -1.26 21.55 -8.65
CA TYR A 449 -0.94 21.47 -7.22
C TYR A 449 0.49 21.93 -6.94
N ARG A 450 1.48 21.46 -7.71
CA ARG A 450 2.90 21.84 -7.56
C ARG A 450 3.12 23.33 -7.82
N GLN A 451 2.42 23.91 -8.79
CA GLN A 451 2.52 25.35 -9.08
C GLN A 451 1.94 26.22 -7.97
N ASN A 452 0.76 25.82 -7.43
CA ASN A 452 0.09 26.59 -6.37
C ASN A 452 0.81 26.47 -5.01
N ASN A 453 1.55 25.38 -4.80
CA ASN A 453 2.27 25.11 -3.56
C ASN A 453 3.80 25.16 -3.73
N LYS A 454 4.29 26.09 -4.61
CA LYS A 454 5.72 26.28 -4.81
C LYS A 454 6.42 26.70 -3.52
N PRO A 455 7.63 26.16 -3.23
CA PRO A 455 8.49 26.68 -2.17
C PRO A 455 8.72 28.21 -2.34
N GLU A 456 8.76 28.95 -1.23
CA GLU A 456 8.99 30.41 -1.25
C GLU A 456 10.23 30.81 -2.05
N ILE A 457 11.27 29.98 -2.00
CA ILE A 457 12.52 30.16 -2.78
C ILE A 457 12.27 30.24 -4.30
N MET A 458 11.27 29.52 -4.80
CA MET A 458 10.91 29.54 -6.24
C MET A 458 9.99 30.68 -6.63
N GLN A 459 9.40 31.38 -5.66
CA GLN A 459 8.51 32.54 -5.91
C GLN A 459 9.30 33.83 -6.13
N LYS A 460 10.61 33.83 -5.88
CA LYS A 460 11.46 35.03 -6.09
C LYS A 460 11.50 35.41 -7.57
N PRO A 461 11.29 36.69 -7.92
CA PRO A 461 11.19 37.15 -9.30
C PRO A 461 12.47 36.91 -10.11
N LYS A 462 12.31 36.53 -11.38
CA LYS A 462 13.39 36.28 -12.36
C LYS A 462 14.41 37.43 -12.50
N LYS A 463 14.02 38.66 -12.20
CA LYS A 463 14.85 39.87 -12.33
C LYS A 463 16.14 39.86 -11.50
N GLN A 464 16.26 39.00 -10.50
CA GLN A 464 17.50 38.85 -9.72
C GLN A 464 18.50 37.88 -10.34
N ARG A 465 18.15 37.22 -11.46
CA ARG A 465 18.97 36.19 -12.12
C ARG A 465 19.73 36.70 -13.36
N GLU A 466 19.46 37.93 -13.82
CA GLU A 466 20.12 38.50 -15.00
C GLU A 466 21.38 39.31 -14.63
N LYS A 467 22.40 39.16 -15.48
CA LYS A 467 23.69 39.88 -15.33
C LYS A 467 23.47 41.38 -15.15
N LYS A 468 23.83 41.91 -13.99
CA LYS A 468 24.23 43.32 -13.95
C LYS A 468 25.71 43.37 -14.32
N GLU A 469 26.00 43.92 -15.51
CA GLU A 469 27.36 44.33 -15.86
C GLU A 469 27.85 45.37 -14.84
N ILE A 470 28.71 44.93 -13.93
CA ILE A 470 29.32 45.84 -12.95
C ILE A 470 30.59 46.42 -13.61
N LYS A 471 30.52 47.69 -13.93
CA LYS A 471 31.69 48.46 -14.46
C LYS A 471 32.84 48.34 -13.48
N ASN A 472 34.01 47.96 -14.01
CA ASN A 472 35.27 47.62 -13.32
C ASN A 472 36.00 48.82 -12.69
N LYS A 473 35.33 49.72 -11.96
CA LYS A 473 36.02 50.79 -11.24
C LYS A 473 36.10 50.47 -9.76
N GLY A 474 37.31 50.12 -9.25
CA GLY A 474 37.60 50.06 -7.82
C GLY A 474 37.36 48.73 -7.09
N LYS A 475 37.38 47.58 -7.79
CA LYS A 475 37.22 46.25 -7.11
C LYS A 475 38.39 45.98 -6.17
N LYS A 476 38.09 45.63 -4.91
CA LYS A 476 39.06 45.19 -3.90
C LYS A 476 38.97 43.69 -3.73
N TYR A 477 40.07 42.99 -3.94
CA TYR A 477 40.19 41.54 -3.69
C TYR A 477 40.83 41.28 -2.33
N LYS A 478 40.59 40.13 -1.71
CA LYS A 478 41.24 39.72 -0.46
C LYS A 478 42.78 39.72 -0.59
N ALA A 479 43.32 39.35 -1.77
CA ALA A 479 44.71 39.42 -2.09
C ALA A 479 45.29 40.85 -2.02
N ASN A 480 44.47 41.88 -2.31
CA ASN A 480 44.92 43.27 -2.21
C ASN A 480 45.15 43.74 -0.76
N LYS A 481 44.59 43.04 0.24
CA LYS A 481 44.85 43.30 1.66
C LYS A 481 46.30 42.90 2.06
N LEU A 482 47.01 42.20 1.20
CA LEU A 482 48.41 41.84 1.33
C LEU A 482 49.40 42.97 0.96
N SER A 483 48.89 44.15 0.64
CA SER A 483 49.67 45.33 0.22
C SER A 483 50.76 45.78 1.18
N LYS A 484 50.69 45.38 2.48
CA LYS A 484 51.74 45.61 3.47
C LYS A 484 52.95 44.69 3.36
N LEU A 485 52.84 43.63 2.54
CA LEU A 485 53.91 42.65 2.32
C LEU A 485 54.69 42.99 1.05
N SER A 486 55.94 42.57 0.99
CA SER A 486 56.76 42.63 -0.22
C SER A 486 56.15 41.78 -1.35
N LYS A 487 56.46 42.07 -2.62
CA LYS A 487 55.92 41.31 -3.76
C LYS A 487 56.21 39.79 -3.69
N LYS A 488 57.34 39.39 -3.10
CA LYS A 488 57.66 37.97 -2.87
C LYS A 488 56.79 37.33 -1.81
N GLU A 489 56.55 38.03 -0.70
CA GLU A 489 55.66 37.59 0.39
C GLU A 489 54.20 37.54 -0.03
N GLN A 490 53.74 38.55 -0.81
CA GLN A 490 52.38 38.54 -1.39
C GLN A 490 52.14 37.29 -2.24
N LYS A 491 53.13 36.93 -3.08
CA LYS A 491 53.05 35.73 -3.91
C LYS A 491 52.97 34.46 -3.05
N LEU A 492 53.85 34.34 -2.04
CA LEU A 492 53.90 33.17 -1.16
C LEU A 492 52.57 33.02 -0.34
N VAL A 493 52.09 34.10 0.26
CA VAL A 493 50.82 34.08 1.01
C VAL A 493 49.65 33.82 0.08
N GLY A 494 49.69 34.32 -1.16
CA GLY A 494 48.67 34.01 -2.17
C GLY A 494 48.64 32.51 -2.51
N GLU A 495 49.77 31.86 -2.70
CA GLU A 495 49.87 30.41 -2.93
C GLU A 495 49.38 29.61 -1.73
N ILE A 496 49.69 30.04 -0.49
CA ILE A 496 49.19 29.43 0.75
C ILE A 496 47.66 29.53 0.81
N TYR A 497 47.09 30.68 0.49
CA TYR A 497 45.64 30.86 0.47
C TYR A 497 44.93 30.00 -0.59
N GLU A 498 45.57 29.77 -1.74
CA GLU A 498 45.07 28.85 -2.75
C GLU A 498 45.06 27.39 -2.28
N ILE A 499 46.12 26.96 -1.59
CA ILE A 499 46.17 25.63 -0.98
C ILE A 499 45.05 25.48 0.06
N ILE A 500 44.88 26.47 0.95
CA ILE A 500 43.78 26.50 1.94
C ILE A 500 42.42 26.38 1.26
N ARG A 501 42.20 27.10 0.17
CA ARG A 501 40.97 27.08 -0.61
C ARG A 501 40.68 25.72 -1.25
N THR A 502 41.70 25.02 -1.74
CA THR A 502 41.55 23.75 -2.42
C THR A 502 41.39 22.55 -1.49
N VAL A 503 41.95 22.65 -0.28
CA VAL A 503 42.07 21.50 0.65
C VAL A 503 40.99 21.55 1.76
N LEU A 504 40.57 22.73 2.20
CA LEU A 504 39.69 22.89 3.37
C LEU A 504 38.25 23.26 3.00
N THR A 505 37.31 22.94 3.91
CA THR A 505 35.91 23.37 3.80
C THR A 505 35.79 24.89 3.98
N PRO A 506 34.77 25.56 3.40
CA PRO A 506 34.61 27.02 3.47
C PRO A 506 34.72 27.62 4.87
N ASP A 507 34.16 26.96 5.88
CA ASP A 507 34.19 27.44 7.27
C ASP A 507 35.59 27.41 7.85
N LEU A 508 36.37 26.37 7.57
CA LEU A 508 37.76 26.23 7.99
C LEU A 508 38.70 27.19 7.20
N GLN A 509 38.37 27.47 5.94
CA GLN A 509 39.09 28.46 5.13
C GLN A 509 39.03 29.84 5.77
N GLU A 510 37.86 30.30 6.16
CA GLU A 510 37.68 31.63 6.79
C GLU A 510 38.44 31.75 8.10
N VAL A 511 38.34 30.75 8.95
CA VAL A 511 39.02 30.74 10.26
C VAL A 511 40.55 30.77 10.08
N LEU A 512 41.07 29.98 9.13
CA LEU A 512 42.51 29.89 8.94
C LEU A 512 43.09 31.13 8.25
N ILE A 513 42.39 31.66 7.24
CA ILE A 513 42.78 32.92 6.57
C ILE A 513 42.73 34.07 7.58
N TYR A 514 41.72 34.15 8.44
CA TYR A 514 41.63 35.15 9.49
C TYR A 514 42.84 35.07 10.47
N LYS A 515 43.16 33.89 10.96
CA LYS A 515 44.31 33.66 11.86
C LYS A 515 45.65 34.04 11.21
N ILE A 516 45.84 33.75 9.90
CA ILE A 516 47.01 34.14 9.16
C ILE A 516 47.10 35.67 9.04
N GLN A 517 45.99 36.33 8.70
CA GLN A 517 45.90 37.79 8.61
C GLN A 517 46.19 38.47 9.97
N GLU A 518 45.63 37.93 11.07
CA GLU A 518 45.89 38.39 12.41
C GLU A 518 47.35 38.27 12.78
N LYS A 519 47.94 37.09 12.59
CA LYS A 519 49.33 36.80 12.95
C LYS A 519 50.36 37.64 12.18
N PHE A 520 50.06 38.02 10.97
CA PHE A 520 50.95 38.86 10.13
C PHE A 520 50.55 40.35 10.12
N GLY A 521 49.62 40.77 11.01
CA GLY A 521 49.19 42.17 11.12
C GLY A 521 48.51 42.68 9.84
N LEU A 522 47.86 41.80 9.06
CA LEU A 522 47.18 42.12 7.81
C LEU A 522 45.71 42.45 8.00
N SER A 523 45.13 42.13 9.17
CA SER A 523 43.78 42.52 9.56
C SER A 523 43.77 43.96 9.98
N LYS A 524 42.75 44.76 9.53
CA LYS A 524 42.48 46.05 10.19
C LYS A 524 41.96 45.76 11.57
N THR A 525 42.64 46.25 12.61
CA THR A 525 42.05 46.47 13.92
C THR A 525 40.84 47.38 13.71
N SER A 526 39.66 46.92 14.18
CA SER A 526 38.48 47.72 14.32
C SER A 526 38.70 48.70 15.48
N GLU A 527 39.43 49.79 15.23
CA GLU A 527 39.48 50.98 16.08
C GLU A 527 40.04 52.10 15.19
N GLU A 528 39.13 52.77 14.53
CA GLU A 528 39.05 54.22 14.26
C GLU A 528 37.80 54.49 13.40
#